data_41a5d6d0a5ce2fbec055d4757b0c84e0
#
_entry.id   41a5d6d0a5ce2fbec055d4757b0c84e0
#
_cell.length_a   1.000
_cell.length_b   1.000
_cell.length_c   1.000
_cell.angle_alpha   90.00
_cell.angle_beta   90.00
_cell.angle_gamma   90.00
#
_symmetry.space_group_name_H-M   'P 1'
#
loop_
_entity.id
_entity.type
_entity.pdbx_description
1 polymer ?
#
loop_
_entity_poly.entity_id
_entity_poly.type
_entity_poly.pdbx_seq_one_letter_code
_entity_poly.pdbx_strand_id
1 'polypeptide(L)'
;MREMVEGTSAEPQTLAYEWYISDDGRSVYVLEKYADSDAFLSHVDGFLAKWAGRMMECVQITRFVVGGDPSPAVREILDGFGATYARPWGGFSRFS
;
A
#
# COMPACT_ATOMS: atom_id res chain seq x y z
N MET A 1 -2.92 -0.47 13.75
CA MET A 1 -1.94 -1.12 12.85
C MET A 1 -2.09 -2.63 12.86
N ARG A 2 -2.08 -3.26 14.02
CA ARG A 2 -2.16 -4.75 14.13
C ARG A 2 -3.38 -5.32 13.40
N GLU A 3 -4.53 -4.73 13.56
CA GLU A 3 -5.78 -5.19 12.92
C GLU A 3 -5.68 -5.10 11.39
N MET A 4 -5.05 -4.06 10.87
CA MET A 4 -4.83 -3.90 9.43
C MET A 4 -3.88 -4.97 8.89
N VAL A 5 -2.83 -5.28 9.65
CA VAL A 5 -1.89 -6.34 9.27
C VAL A 5 -2.58 -7.69 9.26
N GLU A 6 -3.37 -8.01 10.29
CA GLU A 6 -4.11 -9.28 10.36
C GLU A 6 -5.12 -9.41 9.21
N GLY A 7 -5.88 -8.35 8.93
CA GLY A 7 -6.82 -8.35 7.82
C GLY A 7 -6.15 -8.52 6.47
N THR A 8 -5.03 -7.83 6.25
CA THR A 8 -4.29 -7.90 5.00
C THR A 8 -3.60 -9.26 4.84
N SER A 9 -3.16 -9.87 5.92
CA SER A 9 -2.52 -11.20 5.88
C SER A 9 -3.44 -12.30 5.33
N ALA A 10 -4.75 -12.08 5.39
CA ALA A 10 -5.73 -13.02 4.82
C ALA A 10 -5.87 -12.88 3.29
N GLU A 11 -5.24 -11.90 2.67
CA GLU A 11 -5.29 -11.65 1.22
C GLU A 11 -4.15 -12.39 0.52
N PRO A 12 -4.43 -13.48 -0.21
CA PRO A 12 -3.36 -14.33 -0.75
C PRO A 12 -2.54 -13.67 -1.86
N GLN A 13 -3.06 -12.64 -2.50
CA GLN A 13 -2.37 -11.94 -3.59
C GLN A 13 -1.62 -10.68 -3.12
N THR A 14 -1.69 -10.35 -1.84
CA THR A 14 -0.87 -9.31 -1.23
C THR A 14 0.41 -9.97 -0.74
N LEU A 15 1.52 -9.67 -1.40
CA LEU A 15 2.79 -10.36 -1.20
C LEU A 15 3.62 -9.79 -0.06
N ALA A 16 3.44 -8.51 0.25
CA ALA A 16 4.11 -7.88 1.39
C ALA A 16 3.23 -6.77 1.94
N TYR A 17 3.23 -6.63 3.23
CA TYR A 17 2.53 -5.56 3.94
C TYR A 17 3.26 -5.34 5.26
N GLU A 18 4.24 -4.44 5.24
CA GLU A 18 5.18 -4.26 6.35
C GLU A 18 5.12 -2.82 6.84
N TRP A 19 5.06 -2.67 8.14
CA TRP A 19 5.03 -1.37 8.81
C TRP A 19 6.33 -1.14 9.55
N TYR A 20 6.90 0.05 9.35
CA TYR A 20 8.13 0.48 10.01
C TYR A 20 7.88 1.80 10.71
N ILE A 21 8.47 1.99 11.86
CA ILE A 21 8.36 3.25 12.61
C ILE A 21 9.75 3.86 12.76
N SER A 22 9.84 5.18 12.62
CA SER A 22 11.09 5.89 12.85
C SER A 22 11.50 5.84 14.32
N ASP A 23 12.80 6.03 14.58
CA ASP A 23 13.32 5.97 15.95
C ASP A 23 12.66 6.98 16.88
N ASP A 24 12.29 8.16 16.38
CA ASP A 24 11.62 9.18 17.16
C ASP A 24 10.10 8.92 17.31
N GLY A 25 9.57 7.89 16.67
CA GLY A 25 8.16 7.51 16.76
C GLY A 25 7.18 8.43 16.03
N ARG A 26 7.68 9.37 15.23
CA ARG A 26 6.83 10.37 14.57
C ARG A 26 6.42 10.03 13.16
N SER A 27 7.16 9.13 12.50
CA SER A 27 6.91 8.76 11.12
C SER A 27 6.73 7.26 11.00
N VAL A 28 5.80 6.84 10.18
CA VAL A 28 5.63 5.43 9.81
C VAL A 28 5.82 5.28 8.31
N TYR A 29 6.38 4.13 7.92
CA TYR A 29 6.60 3.75 6.55
C TYR A 29 5.89 2.43 6.33
N VAL A 30 5.10 2.34 5.28
CA VAL A 30 4.38 1.10 4.94
C VAL A 30 4.89 0.61 3.59
N LEU A 31 5.40 -0.60 3.57
CA LEU A 31 5.79 -1.27 2.34
C LEU A 31 4.69 -2.25 1.94
N GLU A 32 4.15 -2.08 0.76
CA GLU A 32 3.09 -2.94 0.23
C GLU A 32 3.51 -3.47 -1.13
N LYS A 33 3.32 -4.76 -1.34
CA LYS A 33 3.58 -5.40 -2.64
C LYS A 33 2.42 -6.30 -3.00
N TYR A 34 1.98 -6.20 -4.24
CA TYR A 34 0.84 -6.94 -4.76
C TYR A 34 1.27 -7.77 -5.96
N ALA A 35 0.60 -8.91 -6.18
CA ALA A 35 0.86 -9.77 -7.31
C ALA A 35 0.55 -9.08 -8.63
N ASP A 36 -0.53 -8.28 -8.67
CA ASP A 36 -0.97 -7.53 -9.85
C ASP A 36 -1.91 -6.39 -9.44
N SER A 37 -2.42 -5.68 -10.44
CA SER A 37 -3.36 -4.57 -10.20
C SER A 37 -4.68 -5.04 -9.57
N ASP A 38 -5.17 -6.21 -9.95
CA ASP A 38 -6.41 -6.76 -9.38
C ASP A 38 -6.26 -7.07 -7.90
N ALA A 39 -5.09 -7.54 -7.47
CA ALA A 39 -4.78 -7.78 -6.07
C ALA A 39 -4.84 -6.48 -5.26
N PHE A 40 -4.30 -5.40 -5.81
CA PHE A 40 -4.36 -4.08 -5.18
C PHE A 40 -5.81 -3.59 -5.08
N LEU A 41 -6.59 -3.70 -6.14
CA LEU A 41 -7.99 -3.28 -6.13
C LEU A 41 -8.80 -4.03 -5.08
N SER A 42 -8.57 -5.32 -4.93
CA SER A 42 -9.20 -6.14 -3.90
C SER A 42 -8.83 -5.68 -2.49
N HIS A 43 -7.54 -5.38 -2.26
CA HIS A 43 -7.07 -4.87 -0.97
C HIS A 43 -7.72 -3.52 -0.63
N VAL A 44 -7.72 -2.59 -1.57
CA VAL A 44 -8.28 -1.25 -1.38
C VAL A 44 -9.76 -1.30 -1.06
N ASP A 45 -10.50 -2.18 -1.71
CA ASP A 45 -11.93 -2.36 -1.47
C ASP A 45 -12.20 -2.69 0.00
N GLY A 46 -11.47 -3.67 0.54
CA GLY A 46 -11.57 -4.02 1.94
C GLY A 46 -11.05 -2.93 2.89
N PHE A 47 -9.95 -2.27 2.51
CA PHE A 47 -9.34 -1.21 3.30
C PHE A 47 -10.26 0.01 3.42
N LEU A 48 -10.84 0.47 2.30
CA LEU A 48 -11.76 1.62 2.30
C LEU A 48 -13.00 1.35 3.14
N ALA A 49 -13.50 0.12 3.12
CA ALA A 49 -14.68 -0.24 3.87
C ALA A 49 -14.46 -0.24 5.39
N LYS A 50 -13.23 -0.53 5.85
CA LYS A 50 -12.94 -0.77 7.28
C LYS A 50 -12.03 0.26 7.92
N TRP A 51 -10.99 0.70 7.23
CA TRP A 51 -9.86 1.37 7.88
C TRP A 51 -9.57 2.79 7.42
N ALA A 52 -9.95 3.17 6.20
CA ALA A 52 -9.51 4.43 5.61
C ALA A 52 -9.86 5.65 6.45
N GLY A 53 -11.09 5.71 6.98
CA GLY A 53 -11.52 6.82 7.82
C GLY A 53 -10.70 6.95 9.10
N ARG A 54 -10.48 5.83 9.79
CA ARG A 54 -9.68 5.79 11.03
C ARG A 54 -8.24 6.16 10.78
N MET A 55 -7.67 5.67 9.69
CA MET A 55 -6.28 5.96 9.35
C MET A 55 -6.08 7.45 9.05
N MET A 56 -6.98 8.05 8.29
CA MET A 56 -6.89 9.48 7.95
C MET A 56 -7.07 10.40 9.15
N GLU A 57 -7.71 9.95 10.22
CA GLU A 57 -7.79 10.69 11.48
C GLU A 57 -6.46 10.69 12.25
N CYS A 58 -5.64 9.66 12.05
CA CYS A 58 -4.42 9.43 12.82
C CYS A 58 -3.15 9.87 12.11
N VAL A 59 -3.12 9.86 10.76
CA VAL A 59 -1.91 10.07 10.00
C VAL A 59 -2.13 11.04 8.84
N GLN A 60 -1.04 11.69 8.44
CA GLN A 60 -0.99 12.51 7.24
C GLN A 60 -0.01 11.86 6.26
N ILE A 61 -0.46 11.62 5.03
CA ILE A 61 0.41 11.07 3.99
C ILE A 61 1.30 12.20 3.45
N THR A 62 2.60 12.07 3.65
CA THR A 62 3.57 13.06 3.19
C THR A 62 4.31 12.62 1.94
N ARG A 63 4.34 11.32 1.68
CA ARG A 63 5.00 10.75 0.50
C ARG A 63 4.33 9.45 0.12
N PHE A 64 4.08 9.28 -1.18
CA PHE A 64 3.47 8.08 -1.72
C PHE A 64 4.11 7.76 -3.07
N VAL A 65 4.88 6.68 -3.13
CA VAL A 65 5.58 6.27 -4.35
C VAL A 65 5.11 4.88 -4.76
N VAL A 66 4.77 4.73 -6.02
CA VAL A 66 4.29 3.47 -6.59
C VAL A 66 5.28 2.99 -7.63
N GLY A 67 5.86 1.81 -7.40
CA GLY A 67 6.73 1.13 -8.34
C GLY A 67 5.95 0.14 -9.20
N GLY A 68 6.29 0.05 -10.47
CA GLY A 68 5.66 -0.87 -11.39
C GLY A 68 4.88 -0.17 -12.50
N ASP A 69 3.92 -0.88 -13.06
CA ASP A 69 3.05 -0.37 -14.12
C ASP A 69 1.58 -0.69 -13.80
N PRO A 70 0.99 0.05 -12.84
CA PRO A 70 -0.38 -0.19 -12.45
C PRO A 70 -1.37 0.12 -13.56
N SER A 71 -2.51 -0.59 -13.55
CA SER A 71 -3.58 -0.38 -14.51
C SER A 71 -4.19 1.02 -14.40
N PRO A 72 -4.90 1.50 -15.44
CA PRO A 72 -5.58 2.80 -15.36
C PRO A 72 -6.55 2.91 -14.18
N ALA A 73 -7.25 1.85 -13.83
CA ALA A 73 -8.17 1.85 -12.70
C ALA A 73 -7.43 2.05 -11.38
N VAL A 74 -6.26 1.42 -11.21
CA VAL A 74 -5.41 1.59 -10.03
C VAL A 74 -4.86 3.01 -9.97
N ARG A 75 -4.40 3.55 -11.10
CA ARG A 75 -3.87 4.93 -11.16
C ARG A 75 -4.91 5.96 -10.76
N GLU A 76 -6.15 5.76 -11.15
CA GLU A 76 -7.24 6.67 -10.79
C GLU A 76 -7.38 6.76 -9.26
N ILE A 77 -7.32 5.62 -8.57
CA ILE A 77 -7.38 5.58 -7.10
C ILE A 77 -6.15 6.23 -6.48
N LEU A 78 -4.97 5.85 -6.95
CA LEU A 78 -3.68 6.31 -6.39
C LEU A 78 -3.47 7.82 -6.60
N ASP A 79 -3.90 8.36 -7.73
CA ASP A 79 -3.81 9.78 -8.00
C ASP A 79 -4.59 10.60 -6.97
N GLY A 80 -5.70 10.06 -6.46
CA GLY A 80 -6.46 10.67 -5.39
C GLY A 80 -5.69 10.80 -4.07
N PHE A 81 -4.64 10.00 -3.88
CA PHE A 81 -3.75 10.07 -2.72
C PHE A 81 -2.46 10.85 -2.99
N GLY A 82 -2.31 11.43 -4.16
CA GLY A 82 -1.12 12.18 -4.51
C GLY A 82 0.09 11.31 -4.82
N ALA A 83 -0.12 10.10 -5.32
CA ALA A 83 0.97 9.17 -5.62
C ALA A 83 1.84 9.66 -6.78
N THR A 84 3.13 9.35 -6.69
CA THR A 84 4.07 9.47 -7.79
C THR A 84 4.46 8.06 -8.25
N TYR A 85 4.90 7.94 -9.49
CA TYR A 85 5.14 6.63 -10.10
C TYR A 85 6.59 6.48 -10.53
N ALA A 86 7.11 5.27 -10.33
CA ALA A 86 8.45 4.90 -10.74
C ALA A 86 8.37 3.56 -11.48
N ARG A 87 8.78 3.56 -12.74
CA ARG A 87 8.78 2.32 -13.52
C ARG A 87 9.99 1.45 -13.14
N PRO A 88 9.91 0.13 -13.32
CA PRO A 88 11.04 -0.75 -13.06
C PRO A 88 12.26 -0.35 -13.89
N TRP A 89 13.41 -0.33 -13.23
CA TRP A 89 14.70 -0.03 -13.86
C TRP A 89 15.59 -1.27 -13.89
N GLY A 90 15.58 -2.06 -12.81
CA GLY A 90 16.35 -3.27 -12.66
C GLY A 90 16.19 -3.85 -11.28
N GLY A 91 16.81 -5.00 -11.03
CA GLY A 91 16.76 -5.65 -9.75
C GLY A 91 15.98 -6.97 -9.79
N PHE A 92 15.84 -7.58 -8.61
CA PHE A 92 15.08 -8.82 -8.48
C PHE A 92 14.42 -8.89 -7.11
N SER A 93 13.46 -9.82 -6.98
CA SER A 93 12.75 -10.06 -5.75
C SER A 93 12.58 -11.56 -5.53
N ARG A 94 12.83 -12.05 -4.32
CA ARG A 94 12.72 -13.47 -3.98
C ARG A 94 11.41 -13.84 -3.32
N PHE A 95 10.59 -12.89 -2.98
CA PHE A 95 9.31 -13.12 -2.27
C PHE A 95 8.08 -12.97 -3.16
N SER A 96 8.27 -12.92 -4.46
CA SER A 96 7.14 -12.75 -5.40
C SER A 96 6.72 -14.05 -6.08
#